data_8dadea61bc4ff86002a8277e371ad9ca
#
_entry.id   8dadea61bc4ff86002a8277e371ad9ca
#
_cell.length_a   1.000
_cell.length_b   1.000
_cell.length_c   1.000
_cell.angle_alpha   90.00
_cell.angle_beta   90.00
_cell.angle_gamma   90.00
#
_symmetry.space_group_name_H-M   'P 1'
#
loop_
_entity.id
_entity.type
_entity.pdbx_description
1 polymer ?
#
loop_
_entity_poly.entity_id
_entity_poly.type
_entity_poly.pdbx_seq_one_letter_code
_entity_poly.pdbx_strand_id
1 'polypeptide(L)'
;MSQHLDALPIGDTIEVSGPKGKLTYKGLGVFEIKHRVNDTNVDVRKAKKIGMIAGGTGITPMLQVIRYALANPNETTEFSILFANQTEDDILCRAELDQMTKNFPNVKVWYTVDRASDSWKYSTGFVTKEMIDKHLFGAGPDTQIFLCGPPPMLKFAVVPALEELGFTPDMYFAF
;
A
#
# COMPACT_ATOMS: atom_id res chain seq x y z
N MET A 1 -11.35 21.35 4.80
CA MET A 1 -10.07 20.98 5.46
C MET A 1 -8.88 21.36 4.56
N SER A 2 -8.70 20.79 3.38
CA SER A 2 -7.55 21.04 2.48
C SER A 2 -7.34 22.53 2.15
N GLN A 3 -8.38 23.27 1.78
CA GLN A 3 -8.30 24.72 1.54
C GLN A 3 -7.87 25.52 2.78
N HIS A 4 -8.29 25.09 3.98
CA HIS A 4 -7.86 25.71 5.22
C HIS A 4 -6.37 25.47 5.48
N LEU A 5 -5.89 24.25 5.25
CA LEU A 5 -4.47 23.91 5.39
C LEU A 5 -3.59 24.64 4.36
N ASP A 6 -4.08 24.78 3.14
CA ASP A 6 -3.38 25.51 2.07
C ASP A 6 -3.25 27.03 2.36
N ALA A 7 -4.26 27.58 3.03
CA ALA A 7 -4.31 29.01 3.39
C ALA A 7 -3.59 29.36 4.71
N LEU A 8 -3.07 28.37 5.45
CA LEU A 8 -2.39 28.61 6.73
C LEU A 8 -1.03 29.31 6.49
N PRO A 9 -0.77 30.46 7.09
CA PRO A 9 0.55 31.06 7.11
C PRO A 9 1.61 30.14 7.75
N ILE A 10 2.85 30.26 7.31
CA ILE A 10 3.97 29.55 7.94
C ILE A 10 4.15 30.07 9.38
N GLY A 11 4.10 29.15 10.34
CA GLY A 11 4.18 29.48 11.77
C GLY A 11 2.86 29.35 12.50
N ASP A 12 1.73 29.27 11.79
CA ASP A 12 0.44 28.96 12.41
C ASP A 12 0.37 27.50 12.85
N THR A 13 -0.50 27.23 13.80
CA THR A 13 -0.67 25.91 14.39
C THR A 13 -2.09 25.39 14.26
N ILE A 14 -2.23 24.08 14.17
CA ILE A 14 -3.50 23.36 14.24
C ILE A 14 -3.43 22.28 15.31
N GLU A 15 -4.56 21.99 15.94
CA GLU A 15 -4.66 20.86 16.85
C GLU A 15 -4.86 19.56 16.04
N VAL A 16 -4.04 18.54 16.36
CA VAL A 16 -4.10 17.23 15.72
C VAL A 16 -4.34 16.15 16.76
N SER A 17 -5.33 15.30 16.53
CA SER A 17 -5.62 14.12 17.36
C SER A 17 -5.09 12.87 16.70
N GLY A 18 -4.31 12.08 17.42
CA GLY A 18 -3.78 10.82 16.91
C GLY A 18 -2.45 10.43 17.54
N PRO A 19 -1.72 9.44 16.98
CA PRO A 19 -2.10 8.66 15.81
C PRO A 19 -3.29 7.72 16.05
N LYS A 20 -4.15 7.57 15.05
CA LYS A 20 -5.29 6.64 15.07
C LYS A 20 -5.21 5.70 13.90
N GLY A 21 -5.20 4.39 14.16
CA GLY A 21 -5.12 3.37 13.12
C GLY A 21 -5.31 1.98 13.70
N LYS A 22 -5.54 1.01 12.81
CA LYS A 22 -5.72 -0.40 13.21
C LYS A 22 -4.48 -1.23 12.96
N LEU A 23 -3.60 -0.84 12.04
CA LEU A 23 -2.38 -1.57 11.72
C LEU A 23 -1.16 -0.76 12.17
N THR A 24 -0.23 -1.45 12.85
CA THR A 24 1.07 -0.90 13.23
C THR A 24 2.18 -1.87 12.78
N TYR A 25 3.02 -1.44 11.85
CA TYR A 25 4.20 -2.21 11.44
C TYR A 25 5.33 -2.03 12.47
N LYS A 26 5.92 -3.15 12.91
CA LYS A 26 6.97 -3.19 13.95
C LYS A 26 8.37 -3.42 13.40
N GLY A 27 8.50 -3.73 12.11
CA GLY A 27 9.75 -4.11 11.45
C GLY A 27 9.93 -5.62 11.32
N LEU A 28 10.81 -6.02 10.41
CA LEU A 28 11.16 -7.43 10.14
C LEU A 28 9.94 -8.30 9.83
N GLY A 29 8.97 -7.73 9.11
CA GLY A 29 7.72 -8.39 8.72
C GLY A 29 6.70 -8.54 9.84
N VAL A 30 6.98 -8.06 11.05
CA VAL A 30 6.04 -8.13 12.19
C VAL A 30 5.10 -6.92 12.16
N PHE A 31 3.80 -7.16 12.35
CA PHE A 31 2.79 -6.11 12.45
C PHE A 31 1.67 -6.51 13.41
N GLU A 32 1.03 -5.51 13.99
CA GLU A 32 -0.09 -5.62 14.90
C GLU A 32 -1.35 -5.11 14.23
N ILE A 33 -2.46 -5.85 14.34
CA ILE A 33 -3.76 -5.47 13.83
C ILE A 33 -4.75 -5.38 15.01
N LYS A 34 -5.49 -4.28 15.10
CA LYS A 34 -6.61 -4.07 16.00
C LYS A 34 -7.93 -4.32 15.27
N HIS A 35 -8.89 -4.94 15.92
CA HIS A 35 -10.25 -5.07 15.38
C HIS A 35 -10.96 -3.71 15.34
N ARG A 36 -10.77 -2.89 16.39
CA ARG A 36 -11.26 -1.50 16.48
C ARG A 36 -10.11 -0.58 16.82
N VAL A 37 -10.20 0.69 16.42
CA VAL A 37 -9.14 1.71 16.64
C VAL A 37 -8.73 1.82 18.12
N ASN A 38 -9.70 1.70 19.04
CA ASN A 38 -9.46 1.87 20.49
C ASN A 38 -9.21 0.55 21.22
N ASP A 39 -9.10 -0.59 20.52
CA ASP A 39 -8.82 -1.86 21.17
C ASP A 39 -7.41 -1.87 21.76
N THR A 40 -7.31 -2.44 22.96
CA THR A 40 -6.01 -2.73 23.60
C THR A 40 -5.45 -4.07 23.16
N ASN A 41 -6.32 -5.02 22.76
CA ASN A 41 -5.91 -6.31 22.22
C ASN A 41 -5.53 -6.16 20.75
N VAL A 42 -4.43 -6.79 20.38
CA VAL A 42 -3.88 -6.79 19.02
C VAL A 42 -3.62 -8.21 18.56
N ASP A 43 -3.90 -8.48 17.30
CA ASP A 43 -3.44 -9.68 16.62
C ASP A 43 -2.03 -9.41 16.09
N VAL A 44 -1.04 -10.14 16.60
CA VAL A 44 0.33 -10.05 16.11
C VAL A 44 0.50 -11.02 14.96
N ARG A 45 0.97 -10.51 13.83
CA ARG A 45 1.25 -11.29 12.61
C ARG A 45 2.66 -11.05 12.13
N LYS A 46 3.16 -12.01 11.35
CA LYS A 46 4.46 -11.92 10.71
C LYS A 46 4.37 -12.45 9.28
N ALA A 47 4.92 -11.68 8.34
CA ALA A 47 5.04 -12.07 6.94
C ALA A 47 6.44 -11.75 6.44
N LYS A 48 6.98 -12.59 5.56
CA LYS A 48 8.24 -12.33 4.84
C LYS A 48 7.99 -11.55 3.56
N LYS A 49 6.77 -11.61 3.04
CA LYS A 49 6.35 -11.04 1.78
C LYS A 49 5.10 -10.19 2.00
N ILE A 50 5.21 -8.90 1.74
CA ILE A 50 4.10 -7.96 1.88
C ILE A 50 3.77 -7.40 0.50
N GLY A 51 2.64 -7.84 -0.05
CA GLY A 51 2.03 -7.23 -1.24
C GLY A 51 1.20 -6.01 -0.83
N MET A 52 1.20 -4.98 -1.66
CA MET A 52 0.46 -3.76 -1.42
C MET A 52 -0.32 -3.36 -2.67
N ILE A 53 -1.62 -3.10 -2.52
CA ILE A 53 -2.46 -2.61 -3.61
C ILE A 53 -2.99 -1.24 -3.21
N ALA A 54 -2.58 -0.22 -3.96
CA ALA A 54 -2.93 1.17 -3.68
C ALA A 54 -3.69 1.80 -4.85
N GLY A 55 -4.70 2.62 -4.54
CA GLY A 55 -5.41 3.45 -5.52
C GLY A 55 -5.33 4.93 -5.15
N GLY A 56 -4.72 5.77 -6.00
CA GLY A 56 -4.58 7.20 -5.76
C GLY A 56 -3.93 7.52 -4.41
N THR A 57 -4.61 8.28 -3.55
CA THR A 57 -4.12 8.62 -2.20
C THR A 57 -3.92 7.43 -1.28
N GLY A 58 -4.45 6.25 -1.63
CA GLY A 58 -4.22 5.00 -0.90
C GLY A 58 -2.76 4.54 -0.84
N ILE A 59 -1.87 5.20 -1.55
CA ILE A 59 -0.42 4.97 -1.44
C ILE A 59 0.15 5.43 -0.09
N THR A 60 -0.50 6.36 0.60
CA THR A 60 0.05 6.98 1.83
C THR A 60 0.33 6.00 2.96
N PRO A 61 -0.59 5.08 3.35
CA PRO A 61 -0.27 4.08 4.37
C PRO A 61 0.79 3.07 3.90
N MET A 62 0.88 2.79 2.60
CA MET A 62 1.93 1.92 2.06
C MET A 62 3.31 2.57 2.20
N LEU A 63 3.43 3.84 1.83
CA LEU A 63 4.67 4.62 2.02
C LEU A 63 5.07 4.71 3.49
N GLN A 64 4.12 4.87 4.41
CA GLN A 64 4.40 4.88 5.84
C GLN A 64 5.08 3.57 6.29
N VAL A 65 4.53 2.43 5.91
CA VAL A 65 5.08 1.11 6.25
C VAL A 65 6.46 0.92 5.64
N ILE A 66 6.62 1.19 4.34
CA ILE A 66 7.89 0.96 3.63
C ILE A 66 8.98 1.90 4.14
N ARG A 67 8.70 3.19 4.33
CA ARG A 67 9.68 4.13 4.89
C ARG A 67 10.19 3.70 6.26
N TYR A 68 9.28 3.22 7.12
CA TYR A 68 9.66 2.70 8.42
C TYR A 68 10.49 1.42 8.30
N ALA A 69 10.10 0.50 7.43
CA ALA A 69 10.84 -0.74 7.18
C ALA A 69 12.26 -0.45 6.66
N LEU A 70 12.39 0.38 5.62
CA LEU A 70 13.67 0.68 4.98
C LEU A 70 14.61 1.53 5.84
N ALA A 71 14.14 2.15 6.90
CA ALA A 71 15.00 2.82 7.89
C ALA A 71 15.80 1.81 8.75
N ASN A 72 15.39 0.54 8.77
CA ASN A 72 16.10 -0.54 9.45
C ASN A 72 17.05 -1.26 8.47
N PRO A 73 18.38 -1.18 8.65
CA PRO A 73 19.33 -1.84 7.75
C PRO A 73 19.25 -3.38 7.78
N ASN A 74 18.60 -3.96 8.78
CA ASN A 74 18.40 -5.41 8.91
C ASN A 74 17.05 -5.87 8.36
N GLU A 75 16.29 -4.99 7.69
CA GLU A 75 15.00 -5.35 7.12
C GLU A 75 15.16 -6.33 5.95
N THR A 76 14.52 -7.48 6.07
CA THR A 76 14.57 -8.56 5.08
C THR A 76 13.23 -8.85 4.42
N THR A 77 12.17 -8.15 4.85
CA THR A 77 10.84 -8.30 4.26
C THR A 77 10.86 -7.84 2.81
N GLU A 78 10.29 -8.65 1.93
CA GLU A 78 10.08 -8.29 0.54
C GLU A 78 8.77 -7.51 0.39
N PHE A 79 8.83 -6.39 -0.34
CA PHE A 79 7.67 -5.55 -0.63
C PHE A 79 7.40 -5.53 -2.13
N SER A 80 6.14 -5.68 -2.52
CA SER A 80 5.70 -5.50 -3.90
C SER A 80 4.43 -4.67 -3.95
N ILE A 81 4.45 -3.58 -4.71
CA ILE A 81 3.38 -2.59 -4.79
C ILE A 81 2.74 -2.64 -6.17
N LEU A 82 1.43 -2.77 -6.24
CA LEU A 82 0.61 -2.50 -7.42
C LEU A 82 -0.15 -1.19 -7.18
N PHE A 83 0.20 -0.15 -7.95
CA PHE A 83 -0.31 1.20 -7.73
C PHE A 83 -1.14 1.70 -8.91
N ALA A 84 -2.44 1.90 -8.68
CA ALA A 84 -3.42 2.31 -9.67
C ALA A 84 -3.74 3.81 -9.57
N ASN A 85 -3.76 4.49 -10.73
CA ASN A 85 -4.06 5.91 -10.86
C ASN A 85 -4.86 6.18 -12.15
N GLN A 86 -5.38 7.39 -12.34
CA GLN A 86 -6.11 7.74 -13.57
C GLN A 86 -5.15 8.05 -14.73
N THR A 87 -4.11 8.83 -14.47
CA THR A 87 -3.08 9.21 -15.45
C THR A 87 -1.70 9.07 -14.83
N GLU A 88 -0.67 9.23 -15.65
CA GLU A 88 0.72 9.22 -15.20
C GLU A 88 1.03 10.39 -14.25
N ASP A 89 0.41 11.55 -14.49
CA ASP A 89 0.60 12.76 -13.68
C ASP A 89 -0.07 12.65 -12.30
N ASP A 90 -1.05 11.76 -12.15
CA ASP A 90 -1.73 11.49 -10.89
C ASP A 90 -0.92 10.58 -9.95
N ILE A 91 0.21 10.01 -10.40
CA ILE A 91 1.02 9.09 -9.61
C ILE A 91 1.77 9.83 -8.51
N LEU A 92 1.19 9.85 -7.32
CA LEU A 92 1.77 10.49 -6.14
C LEU A 92 3.11 9.86 -5.76
N CYS A 93 4.08 10.70 -5.40
CA CYS A 93 5.40 10.26 -4.94
C CYS A 93 6.14 9.33 -5.92
N ARG A 94 5.88 9.41 -7.24
CA ARG A 94 6.46 8.51 -8.24
C ARG A 94 7.99 8.51 -8.19
N ALA A 95 8.62 9.67 -8.15
CA ALA A 95 10.08 9.77 -8.09
C ALA A 95 10.68 9.06 -6.87
N GLU A 96 10.02 9.14 -5.72
CA GLU A 96 10.44 8.46 -4.49
C GLU A 96 10.29 6.93 -4.63
N LEU A 97 9.15 6.46 -5.15
CA LEU A 97 8.90 5.04 -5.38
C LEU A 97 9.90 4.44 -6.37
N ASP A 98 10.18 5.14 -7.46
CA ASP A 98 11.18 4.73 -8.45
C ASP A 98 12.61 4.72 -7.87
N GLN A 99 12.92 5.63 -6.95
CA GLN A 99 14.19 5.63 -6.24
C GLN A 99 14.29 4.49 -5.23
N MET A 100 13.20 4.17 -4.53
CA MET A 100 13.15 3.02 -3.63
C MET A 100 13.44 1.71 -4.37
N THR A 101 12.84 1.49 -5.54
CA THR A 101 13.10 0.27 -6.33
C THR A 101 14.54 0.16 -6.83
N LYS A 102 15.21 1.29 -7.06
CA LYS A 102 16.63 1.30 -7.48
C LYS A 102 17.58 1.01 -6.31
N ASN A 103 17.25 1.53 -5.12
CA ASN A 103 18.13 1.47 -3.97
C ASN A 103 17.94 0.22 -3.11
N PHE A 104 16.75 -0.39 -3.16
CA PHE A 104 16.37 -1.50 -2.29
C PHE A 104 15.87 -2.69 -3.13
N PRO A 105 16.67 -3.76 -3.28
CA PRO A 105 16.31 -4.90 -4.12
C PRO A 105 15.09 -5.69 -3.61
N ASN A 106 14.74 -5.51 -2.35
CA ASN A 106 13.56 -6.12 -1.72
C ASN A 106 12.27 -5.29 -1.91
N VAL A 107 12.31 -4.18 -2.69
CA VAL A 107 11.13 -3.37 -3.02
C VAL A 107 10.88 -3.40 -4.52
N LYS A 108 9.66 -3.74 -4.93
CA LYS A 108 9.20 -3.72 -6.32
C LYS A 108 7.95 -2.86 -6.42
N VAL A 109 7.84 -2.09 -7.49
CA VAL A 109 6.66 -1.28 -7.79
C VAL A 109 6.21 -1.53 -9.22
N TRP A 110 4.93 -1.77 -9.39
CA TRP A 110 4.26 -1.84 -10.68
C TRP A 110 3.10 -0.84 -10.70
N TYR A 111 2.96 -0.14 -11.82
CA TYR A 111 1.93 0.89 -11.98
C TYR A 111 0.85 0.42 -12.96
N THR A 112 -0.37 0.90 -12.79
CA THR A 112 -1.42 0.88 -13.81
C THR A 112 -2.12 2.22 -13.85
N VAL A 113 -2.47 2.70 -15.05
CA VAL A 113 -3.21 3.96 -15.25
C VAL A 113 -4.38 3.74 -16.19
N ASP A 114 -5.49 4.44 -15.97
CA ASP A 114 -6.67 4.32 -16.83
C ASP A 114 -6.39 4.89 -18.24
N ARG A 115 -5.61 5.98 -18.30
CA ARG A 115 -5.23 6.67 -19.52
C ARG A 115 -3.71 6.84 -19.57
N ALA A 116 -3.08 6.15 -20.49
CA ALA A 116 -1.64 6.12 -20.66
C ALA A 116 -1.20 6.92 -21.89
N SER A 117 0.03 7.44 -21.87
CA SER A 117 0.71 7.94 -23.06
C SER A 117 1.29 6.78 -23.89
N ASP A 118 1.68 7.07 -25.13
CA ASP A 118 2.32 6.10 -26.02
C ASP A 118 3.68 5.57 -25.47
N SER A 119 4.29 6.32 -24.57
CA SER A 119 5.57 5.96 -23.93
C SER A 119 5.41 5.13 -22.65
N TRP A 120 4.19 4.85 -22.22
CA TRP A 120 3.91 4.11 -21.01
C TRP A 120 4.38 2.65 -21.07
N LYS A 121 5.07 2.21 -20.03
CA LYS A 121 5.73 0.87 -20.00
C LYS A 121 5.09 -0.11 -19.04
N TYR A 122 4.05 0.31 -18.32
CA TYR A 122 3.38 -0.51 -17.32
C TYR A 122 1.97 -0.89 -17.80
N SER A 123 1.13 -1.36 -16.90
CA SER A 123 -0.24 -1.76 -17.23
C SER A 123 -1.17 -0.58 -17.48
N THR A 124 -2.27 -0.82 -18.18
CA THR A 124 -3.35 0.14 -18.40
C THR A 124 -4.68 -0.43 -17.94
N GLY A 125 -5.58 0.47 -17.53
CA GLY A 125 -6.90 0.12 -17.03
C GLY A 125 -6.93 -0.22 -15.55
N PHE A 126 -8.09 -0.73 -15.13
CA PHE A 126 -8.33 -1.09 -13.73
C PHE A 126 -7.47 -2.29 -13.29
N VAL A 127 -7.29 -2.39 -11.98
CA VAL A 127 -6.60 -3.55 -11.39
C VAL A 127 -7.32 -4.84 -11.77
N THR A 128 -6.56 -5.80 -12.29
CA THR A 128 -7.07 -7.12 -12.67
C THR A 128 -6.37 -8.23 -11.89
N LYS A 129 -6.97 -9.41 -11.89
CA LYS A 129 -6.40 -10.62 -11.30
C LYS A 129 -5.02 -10.94 -11.87
N GLU A 130 -4.87 -10.81 -13.20
CA GLU A 130 -3.60 -11.06 -13.89
C GLU A 130 -2.49 -10.10 -13.47
N MET A 131 -2.83 -8.83 -13.19
CA MET A 131 -1.87 -7.86 -12.65
C MET A 131 -1.44 -8.25 -11.24
N ILE A 132 -2.38 -8.67 -10.39
CA ILE A 132 -2.11 -9.12 -9.02
C ILE A 132 -1.20 -10.36 -9.05
N ASP A 133 -1.57 -11.37 -9.80
CA ASP A 133 -0.81 -12.63 -9.93
C ASP A 133 0.61 -12.41 -10.44
N LYS A 134 0.76 -11.53 -11.44
CA LYS A 134 2.05 -11.29 -12.09
C LYS A 134 3.00 -10.41 -11.27
N HIS A 135 2.48 -9.44 -10.53
CA HIS A 135 3.28 -8.38 -9.95
C HIS A 135 3.31 -8.38 -8.41
N LEU A 136 2.48 -9.18 -7.75
CA LEU A 136 2.54 -9.37 -6.31
C LEU A 136 2.98 -10.81 -5.97
N PHE A 137 3.08 -11.09 -4.69
CA PHE A 137 3.40 -12.42 -4.20
C PHE A 137 2.15 -13.30 -4.18
N GLY A 138 2.29 -14.57 -4.50
CA GLY A 138 1.20 -15.55 -4.40
C GLY A 138 0.77 -15.82 -2.95
N ALA A 139 -0.44 -16.37 -2.79
CA ALA A 139 -0.98 -16.74 -1.49
C ALA A 139 -0.08 -17.78 -0.80
N GLY A 140 0.17 -17.60 0.48
CA GLY A 140 1.02 -18.49 1.27
C GLY A 140 1.15 -18.05 2.72
N PRO A 141 1.70 -18.91 3.59
CA PRO A 141 1.74 -18.65 5.05
C PRO A 141 2.63 -17.46 5.44
N ASP A 142 3.58 -17.10 4.58
CA ASP A 142 4.51 -15.98 4.80
C ASP A 142 4.11 -14.71 4.01
N THR A 143 2.91 -14.69 3.40
CA THR A 143 2.43 -13.57 2.56
C THR A 143 1.29 -12.82 3.22
N GLN A 144 1.36 -11.50 3.21
CA GLN A 144 0.29 -10.60 3.62
C GLN A 144 0.05 -9.54 2.55
N ILE A 145 -1.21 -9.17 2.31
CA ILE A 145 -1.58 -8.11 1.38
C ILE A 145 -2.15 -6.92 2.14
N PHE A 146 -1.66 -5.71 1.85
CA PHE A 146 -2.22 -4.45 2.36
C PHE A 146 -2.97 -3.74 1.25
N LEU A 147 -4.18 -3.28 1.55
CA LEU A 147 -5.10 -2.68 0.59
C LEU A 147 -5.47 -1.26 1.03
N CYS A 148 -5.37 -0.29 0.14
CA CYS A 148 -5.93 1.03 0.35
C CYS A 148 -6.27 1.70 -0.98
N GLY A 149 -7.54 2.11 -1.14
CA GLY A 149 -7.99 2.74 -2.37
C GLY A 149 -9.50 2.98 -2.38
N PRO A 150 -10.04 3.46 -3.48
CA PRO A 150 -11.47 3.69 -3.62
C PRO A 150 -12.28 2.41 -3.31
N PRO A 151 -13.37 2.52 -2.51
CA PRO A 151 -14.19 1.35 -2.16
C PRO A 151 -14.65 0.50 -3.35
N PRO A 152 -15.06 1.08 -4.50
CA PRO A 152 -15.40 0.28 -5.66
C PRO A 152 -14.25 -0.58 -6.21
N MET A 153 -13.02 -0.03 -6.24
CA MET A 153 -11.82 -0.76 -6.67
C MET A 153 -11.58 -1.97 -5.76
N LEU A 154 -11.61 -1.76 -4.43
CA LEU A 154 -11.38 -2.84 -3.47
C LEU A 154 -12.48 -3.91 -3.56
N LYS A 155 -13.75 -3.48 -3.57
CA LYS A 155 -14.92 -4.38 -3.50
C LYS A 155 -15.14 -5.19 -4.78
N PHE A 156 -14.97 -4.58 -5.95
CA PHE A 156 -15.37 -5.18 -7.22
C PHE A 156 -14.21 -5.72 -8.05
N ALA A 157 -12.98 -5.30 -7.77
CA ALA A 157 -11.81 -5.77 -8.50
C ALA A 157 -10.82 -6.52 -7.60
N VAL A 158 -10.34 -5.89 -6.53
CA VAL A 158 -9.21 -6.39 -5.76
C VAL A 158 -9.58 -7.61 -4.90
N VAL A 159 -10.60 -7.49 -4.04
CA VAL A 159 -10.97 -8.57 -3.12
C VAL A 159 -11.41 -9.83 -3.86
N PRO A 160 -12.31 -9.77 -4.87
CA PRO A 160 -12.66 -10.96 -5.64
C PRO A 160 -11.46 -11.62 -6.32
N ALA A 161 -10.55 -10.82 -6.90
CA ALA A 161 -9.34 -11.33 -7.54
C ALA A 161 -8.40 -12.02 -6.54
N LEU A 162 -8.23 -11.47 -5.33
CA LEU A 162 -7.43 -12.10 -4.28
C LEU A 162 -8.04 -13.45 -3.85
N GLU A 163 -9.36 -13.52 -3.65
CA GLU A 163 -10.04 -14.76 -3.29
C GLU A 163 -9.89 -15.84 -4.37
N GLU A 164 -10.01 -15.46 -5.65
CA GLU A 164 -9.76 -16.37 -6.77
C GLU A 164 -8.29 -16.83 -6.87
N LEU A 165 -7.34 -16.04 -6.38
CA LEU A 165 -5.92 -16.38 -6.29
C LEU A 165 -5.57 -17.17 -5.02
N GLY A 166 -6.57 -17.53 -4.20
CA GLY A 166 -6.41 -18.36 -3.02
C GLY A 166 -6.05 -17.61 -1.74
N PHE A 167 -6.17 -16.28 -1.72
CA PHE A 167 -6.01 -15.51 -0.49
C PHE A 167 -7.27 -15.61 0.35
N THR A 168 -7.11 -15.92 1.63
CA THR A 168 -8.17 -15.90 2.63
C THR A 168 -8.29 -14.53 3.31
N PRO A 169 -9.44 -14.19 3.93
CA PRO A 169 -9.66 -12.88 4.56
C PRO A 169 -8.62 -12.47 5.61
N ASP A 170 -7.95 -13.42 6.24
CA ASP A 170 -6.86 -13.18 7.18
C ASP A 170 -5.52 -12.84 6.48
N MET A 171 -5.37 -13.14 5.19
CA MET A 171 -4.18 -12.83 4.40
C MET A 171 -4.18 -11.42 3.83
N TYR A 172 -5.23 -10.63 3.99
CA TYR A 172 -5.22 -9.24 3.56
C TYR A 172 -5.82 -8.30 4.61
N PHE A 173 -5.37 -7.06 4.58
CA PHE A 173 -5.83 -5.99 5.47
C PHE A 173 -6.14 -4.74 4.66
N ALA A 174 -7.35 -4.19 4.81
CA ALA A 174 -7.77 -2.92 4.22
C ALA A 174 -7.70 -1.80 5.26
N PHE A 175 -6.97 -0.72 4.91
CA PHE A 175 -6.86 0.48 5.73
C PHE A 175 -8.15 1.29 5.78
#